data_a6ad19f095e26b8582f403294b79d735
#
_entry.id   a6ad19f095e26b8582f403294b79d735
#
_cell.length_a   1.000
_cell.length_b   1.000
_cell.length_c   1.000
_cell.angle_alpha   90.00
_cell.angle_beta   90.00
_cell.angle_gamma   90.00
#
_symmetry.space_group_name_H-M   'P 1'
#
loop_
_entity.id
_entity.type
_entity.pdbx_description
1 polymer ?
#
loop_
_entity_poly.entity_id
_entity_poly.type
_entity_poly.pdbx_seq_one_letter_code
_entity_poly.pdbx_strand_id
1 'polypeptide(L)'
;MKQQEERLRAGEFTLDDFKKVLLQTRRLGPLGKVLGMIPGMGGMQEMLAGADLDKDVNRLFGIIDAMTPAERRNPSRVVDQSRRRRIAAGAGVEPQEVGDLVKQFDGMSAMMKGMAGLGMRDRLREVQRLQSQMTNPAARLGRPKGDTGKRLTADERRKQKKQRDKDARRKKRG
;
A
#
# COMPACT_ATOMS: atom_id res chain seq x y z
N MET A 1 24.41 -6.32 6.18
CA MET A 1 23.10 -6.83 6.63
C MET A 1 22.40 -5.85 7.58
N LYS A 2 23.02 -5.42 8.70
CA LYS A 2 22.38 -4.50 9.69
C LYS A 2 21.89 -3.16 9.12
N GLN A 3 22.65 -2.49 8.25
CA GLN A 3 22.20 -1.23 7.63
C GLN A 3 20.97 -1.39 6.71
N GLN A 4 20.78 -2.55 6.07
CA GLN A 4 19.58 -2.82 5.27
C GLN A 4 18.35 -3.03 6.15
N GLU A 5 18.52 -3.71 7.29
CA GLU A 5 17.43 -3.89 8.26
C GLU A 5 17.01 -2.57 8.91
N GLU A 6 17.97 -1.70 9.22
CA GLU A 6 17.69 -0.37 9.76
C GLU A 6 16.94 0.52 8.76
N ARG A 7 17.32 0.48 7.48
CA ARG A 7 16.61 1.22 6.41
C ARG A 7 15.20 0.68 6.17
N LEU A 8 15.02 -0.63 6.20
CA LEU A 8 13.70 -1.26 6.12
C LEU A 8 12.83 -0.90 7.33
N ARG A 9 13.42 -0.83 8.54
CA ARG A 9 12.73 -0.36 9.76
C ARG A 9 12.38 1.13 9.70
N ALA A 10 13.21 1.94 9.05
CA ALA A 10 12.94 3.35 8.78
C ALA A 10 11.90 3.57 7.66
N GLY A 11 11.41 2.48 7.03
CA GLY A 11 10.45 2.56 5.93
C GLY A 11 11.08 3.04 4.61
N GLU A 12 12.40 3.01 4.50
CA GLU A 12 13.14 3.31 3.28
C GLU A 12 13.28 2.04 2.44
N PHE A 13 12.25 1.74 1.64
CA PHE A 13 12.25 0.63 0.70
C PHE A 13 12.51 1.17 -0.71
N THR A 14 13.46 0.57 -1.43
CA THR A 14 13.86 0.99 -2.78
C THR A 14 13.53 -0.09 -3.81
N LEU A 15 13.53 0.27 -5.11
CA LEU A 15 13.39 -0.72 -6.19
C LEU A 15 14.56 -1.72 -6.23
N ASP A 16 15.76 -1.35 -5.78
CA ASP A 16 16.87 -2.28 -5.61
C ASP A 16 16.58 -3.32 -4.53
N ASP A 17 15.97 -2.92 -3.42
CA ASP A 17 15.59 -3.84 -2.35
C ASP A 17 14.45 -4.76 -2.81
N PHE A 18 13.48 -4.22 -3.55
CA PHE A 18 12.41 -4.99 -4.18
C PHE A 18 12.96 -6.06 -5.12
N LYS A 19 13.88 -5.69 -6.01
CA LYS A 19 14.55 -6.63 -6.92
C LYS A 19 15.29 -7.74 -6.16
N LYS A 20 16.01 -7.39 -5.09
CA LYS A 20 16.71 -8.39 -4.25
C LYS A 20 15.74 -9.39 -3.61
N VAL A 21 14.62 -8.91 -3.07
CA VAL A 21 13.59 -9.79 -2.49
C VAL A 21 13.05 -10.75 -3.55
N LEU A 22 12.71 -10.27 -4.75
CA LEU A 22 12.24 -11.12 -5.84
C LEU A 22 13.29 -12.15 -6.27
N LEU A 23 14.57 -11.75 -6.37
CA LEU A 23 15.66 -12.67 -6.70
C LEU A 23 15.85 -13.76 -5.62
N GLN A 24 15.72 -13.40 -4.34
CA GLN A 24 15.80 -14.38 -3.24
C GLN A 24 14.60 -15.34 -3.28
N THR A 25 13.40 -14.83 -3.52
CA THR A 25 12.19 -15.66 -3.64
C THR A 25 12.30 -16.63 -4.80
N ARG A 26 12.86 -16.20 -5.94
CA ARG A 26 13.08 -17.06 -7.12
C ARG A 26 14.04 -18.23 -6.84
N ARG A 27 15.00 -18.07 -5.90
CA ARG A 27 15.89 -19.16 -5.48
C ARG A 27 15.15 -20.28 -4.74
N LEU A 28 13.98 -20.00 -4.17
CA LEU A 28 13.14 -20.99 -3.49
C LEU A 28 12.32 -21.85 -4.47
N GLY A 29 12.29 -21.46 -5.76
CA GLY A 29 11.57 -22.14 -6.83
C GLY A 29 10.72 -21.21 -7.68
N PRO A 30 9.94 -21.76 -8.64
CA PRO A 30 9.02 -20.97 -9.45
C PRO A 30 8.05 -20.18 -8.57
N LEU A 31 7.84 -18.91 -8.90
CA LEU A 31 7.06 -17.98 -8.05
C LEU A 31 5.64 -18.47 -7.78
N GLY A 32 5.00 -19.12 -8.75
CA GLY A 32 3.69 -19.72 -8.55
C GLY A 32 3.65 -20.78 -7.44
N LYS A 33 4.69 -21.61 -7.31
CA LYS A 33 4.80 -22.61 -6.23
C LYS A 33 5.06 -21.95 -4.87
N VAL A 34 5.91 -20.93 -4.83
CA VAL A 34 6.20 -20.18 -3.58
C VAL A 34 4.95 -19.48 -3.04
N LEU A 35 4.14 -18.86 -3.92
CA LEU A 35 2.87 -18.24 -3.55
C LEU A 35 1.88 -19.26 -2.95
N GLY A 36 1.83 -20.47 -3.50
CA GLY A 36 0.97 -21.54 -2.99
C GLY A 36 1.36 -22.05 -1.59
N MET A 37 2.61 -21.84 -1.15
CA MET A 37 3.09 -22.22 0.18
C MET A 37 2.71 -21.19 1.27
N ILE A 38 2.25 -19.98 0.89
CA ILE A 38 1.89 -18.94 1.85
C ILE A 38 0.46 -19.20 2.33
N PRO A 39 0.25 -19.44 3.65
CA PRO A 39 -1.09 -19.64 4.20
C PRO A 39 -2.03 -18.46 3.89
N GLY A 40 -3.19 -18.75 3.33
CA GLY A 40 -4.19 -17.73 2.96
C GLY A 40 -4.06 -17.17 1.53
N MET A 41 -3.03 -17.53 0.76
CA MET A 41 -2.85 -17.09 -0.63
C MET A 41 -3.22 -18.14 -1.69
N GLY A 42 -3.82 -19.27 -1.30
CA GLY A 42 -4.20 -20.33 -2.26
C GLY A 42 -5.14 -19.86 -3.38
N GLY A 43 -6.10 -18.99 -3.05
CA GLY A 43 -6.99 -18.40 -4.07
C GLY A 43 -6.27 -17.47 -5.07
N MET A 44 -5.15 -16.87 -4.67
CA MET A 44 -4.32 -16.07 -5.58
C MET A 44 -3.52 -16.97 -6.54
N GLN A 45 -3.12 -18.16 -6.11
CA GLN A 45 -2.48 -19.15 -6.98
C GLN A 45 -3.42 -19.58 -8.12
N GLU A 46 -4.71 -19.80 -7.83
CA GLU A 46 -5.71 -20.14 -8.84
C GLU A 46 -5.95 -18.97 -9.82
N MET A 47 -6.02 -17.73 -9.34
CA MET A 47 -6.15 -16.54 -10.19
C MET A 47 -4.93 -16.32 -11.10
N LEU A 48 -3.75 -16.73 -10.65
CA LEU A 48 -2.49 -16.62 -11.41
C LEU A 48 -2.15 -17.91 -12.16
N ALA A 49 -3.01 -18.94 -12.10
CA ALA A 49 -2.86 -20.16 -12.87
C ALA A 49 -2.99 -19.82 -14.36
N GLY A 50 -1.88 -19.92 -15.08
CA GLY A 50 -1.77 -19.53 -16.49
C GLY A 50 -0.98 -18.26 -16.76
N ALA A 51 -0.66 -17.45 -15.75
CA ALA A 51 0.27 -16.34 -15.88
C ALA A 51 1.72 -16.83 -15.78
N ASP A 52 2.57 -16.42 -16.70
CA ASP A 52 4.02 -16.68 -16.64
C ASP A 52 4.69 -15.66 -15.71
N LEU A 53 4.50 -15.86 -14.39
CA LEU A 53 5.03 -14.96 -13.36
C LEU A 53 6.55 -14.78 -13.47
N ASP A 54 7.27 -15.80 -13.91
CA ASP A 54 8.72 -15.72 -14.07
C ASP A 54 9.10 -14.79 -15.24
N LYS A 55 8.32 -14.79 -16.31
CA LYS A 55 8.48 -13.88 -17.44
C LYS A 55 8.16 -12.43 -17.03
N ASP A 56 7.07 -12.23 -16.30
CA ASP A 56 6.66 -10.91 -15.81
C ASP A 56 7.73 -10.33 -14.88
N VAL A 57 8.30 -11.14 -13.99
CA VAL A 57 9.41 -10.70 -13.11
C VAL A 57 10.68 -10.39 -13.90
N ASN A 58 11.00 -11.12 -14.96
CA ASN A 58 12.14 -10.78 -15.82
C ASN A 58 11.93 -9.43 -16.51
N ARG A 59 10.69 -9.12 -16.94
CA ARG A 59 10.33 -7.81 -17.48
C ARG A 59 10.54 -6.69 -16.45
N LEU A 60 10.09 -6.91 -15.21
CA LEU A 60 10.31 -5.97 -14.11
C LEU A 60 11.80 -5.74 -13.87
N PHE A 61 12.61 -6.78 -13.91
CA PHE A 61 14.07 -6.63 -13.77
C PHE A 61 14.65 -5.78 -14.89
N GLY A 62 14.23 -5.99 -16.15
CA GLY A 62 14.65 -5.18 -17.29
C GLY A 62 14.35 -3.69 -17.08
N ILE A 63 13.14 -3.37 -16.59
CA ILE A 63 12.73 -1.99 -16.28
C ILE A 63 13.62 -1.39 -15.18
N ILE A 64 13.85 -2.11 -14.08
CA ILE A 64 14.65 -1.65 -12.95
C ILE A 64 16.11 -1.45 -13.37
N ASP A 65 16.67 -2.33 -14.21
CA ASP A 65 18.03 -2.25 -14.70
C ASP A 65 18.24 -1.06 -15.66
N ALA A 66 17.23 -0.69 -16.43
CA ALA A 66 17.24 0.49 -17.29
C ALA A 66 17.14 1.82 -16.52
N MET A 67 16.82 1.78 -15.21
CA MET A 67 16.76 2.96 -14.34
C MET A 67 18.13 3.33 -13.77
N THR A 68 18.37 4.62 -13.59
CA THR A 68 19.51 5.14 -12.84
C THR A 68 19.38 4.87 -11.34
N PRO A 69 20.49 4.90 -10.55
CA PRO A 69 20.40 4.72 -9.09
C PRO A 69 19.47 5.72 -8.39
N ALA A 70 19.38 6.96 -8.88
CA ALA A 70 18.49 7.97 -8.33
C ALA A 70 17.01 7.62 -8.57
N GLU A 71 16.69 7.11 -9.78
CA GLU A 71 15.35 6.68 -10.15
C GLU A 71 14.90 5.45 -9.36
N ARG A 72 15.81 4.51 -9.10
CA ARG A 72 15.52 3.33 -8.27
C ARG A 72 15.28 3.65 -6.80
N ARG A 73 15.94 4.72 -6.27
CA ARG A 73 15.73 5.15 -4.88
C ARG A 73 14.42 5.86 -4.67
N ASN A 74 14.01 6.74 -5.58
CA ASN A 74 12.81 7.57 -5.45
C ASN A 74 12.05 7.65 -6.78
N PRO A 75 11.47 6.52 -7.26
CA PRO A 75 10.87 6.48 -8.60
C PRO A 75 9.72 7.45 -8.77
N SER A 76 8.83 7.59 -7.78
CA SER A 76 7.66 8.48 -7.87
C SER A 76 8.01 9.95 -8.02
N ARG A 77 9.17 10.38 -7.48
CA ARG A 77 9.61 11.79 -7.53
C ARG A 77 10.49 12.10 -8.73
N VAL A 78 11.21 11.11 -9.23
CA VAL A 78 12.26 11.31 -10.23
C VAL A 78 11.80 10.90 -11.63
N VAL A 79 10.94 9.88 -11.75
CA VAL A 79 10.54 9.32 -13.06
C VAL A 79 9.38 10.10 -13.67
N ASP A 80 9.71 11.10 -14.47
CA ASP A 80 8.78 11.87 -15.32
C ASP A 80 8.45 11.13 -16.64
N GLN A 81 7.65 11.74 -17.49
CA GLN A 81 7.23 11.16 -18.77
C GLN A 81 8.40 10.93 -19.74
N SER A 82 9.37 11.84 -19.78
CA SER A 82 10.56 11.70 -20.62
C SER A 82 11.41 10.51 -20.17
N ARG A 83 11.64 10.38 -18.87
CA ARG A 83 12.40 9.29 -18.28
C ARG A 83 11.68 7.94 -18.46
N ARG A 84 10.35 7.89 -18.36
CA ARG A 84 9.58 6.67 -18.67
C ARG A 84 9.84 6.19 -20.09
N ARG A 85 9.83 7.08 -21.09
CA ARG A 85 10.13 6.72 -22.49
C ARG A 85 11.53 6.17 -22.64
N ARG A 86 12.53 6.80 -22.01
CA ARG A 86 13.92 6.33 -22.06
C ARG A 86 14.08 4.97 -21.39
N ILE A 87 13.51 4.78 -20.19
CA ILE A 87 13.54 3.51 -19.44
C ILE A 87 12.85 2.41 -20.26
N ALA A 88 11.67 2.70 -20.80
CA ALA A 88 10.91 1.78 -21.63
C ALA A 88 11.69 1.32 -22.86
N ALA A 89 12.32 2.24 -23.57
CA ALA A 89 13.19 1.93 -24.71
C ALA A 89 14.37 1.04 -24.32
N GLY A 90 15.00 1.30 -23.16
CA GLY A 90 16.10 0.48 -22.65
C GLY A 90 15.69 -0.91 -22.18
N ALA A 91 14.45 -1.06 -21.70
CA ALA A 91 13.90 -2.34 -21.21
C ALA A 91 13.13 -3.12 -22.28
N GLY A 92 12.86 -2.56 -23.45
CA GLY A 92 12.06 -3.19 -24.51
C GLY A 92 10.58 -3.35 -24.11
N VAL A 93 10.02 -2.38 -23.38
CA VAL A 93 8.62 -2.36 -22.89
C VAL A 93 7.92 -1.06 -23.26
N GLU A 94 6.62 -0.99 -23.03
CA GLU A 94 5.85 0.23 -23.22
C GLU A 94 6.06 1.24 -22.07
N PRO A 95 6.06 2.57 -22.35
CA PRO A 95 6.17 3.59 -21.30
C PRO A 95 5.09 3.50 -20.22
N GLN A 96 3.93 2.94 -20.56
CA GLN A 96 2.84 2.69 -19.63
C GLN A 96 3.24 1.68 -18.56
N GLU A 97 3.92 0.59 -18.93
CA GLU A 97 4.37 -0.46 -18.01
C GLU A 97 5.34 0.11 -16.95
N VAL A 98 6.24 1.02 -17.37
CA VAL A 98 7.12 1.75 -16.44
C VAL A 98 6.31 2.61 -15.46
N GLY A 99 5.28 3.29 -15.97
CA GLY A 99 4.38 4.09 -15.12
C GLY A 99 3.61 3.25 -14.10
N ASP A 100 3.16 2.08 -14.52
CA ASP A 100 2.38 1.18 -13.66
C ASP A 100 3.27 0.53 -12.59
N LEU A 101 4.51 0.14 -12.94
CA LEU A 101 5.50 -0.31 -11.96
C LEU A 101 5.76 0.76 -10.89
N VAL A 102 5.97 2.02 -11.29
CA VAL A 102 6.21 3.12 -10.34
C VAL A 102 5.03 3.32 -9.39
N LYS A 103 3.79 3.30 -9.91
CA LYS A 103 2.56 3.43 -9.09
C LYS A 103 2.39 2.26 -8.12
N GLN A 104 2.58 1.02 -8.59
CA GLN A 104 2.47 -0.18 -7.76
C GLN A 104 3.52 -0.18 -6.66
N PHE A 105 4.75 0.17 -7.01
CA PHE A 105 5.84 0.29 -6.04
C PHE A 105 5.57 1.35 -4.98
N ASP A 106 5.04 2.52 -5.37
CA ASP A 106 4.68 3.60 -4.44
C ASP A 106 3.61 3.15 -3.45
N GLY A 107 2.57 2.49 -3.93
CA GLY A 107 1.51 1.91 -3.08
C GLY A 107 2.07 0.87 -2.09
N MET A 108 2.93 -0.03 -2.56
CA MET A 108 3.59 -1.03 -1.71
C MET A 108 4.53 -0.38 -0.69
N SER A 109 5.33 0.61 -1.10
CA SER A 109 6.24 1.35 -0.22
C SER A 109 5.47 2.10 0.88
N ALA A 110 4.35 2.75 0.53
CA ALA A 110 3.48 3.42 1.49
C ALA A 110 2.89 2.42 2.51
N MET A 111 2.44 1.26 2.05
CA MET A 111 1.95 0.19 2.91
C MET A 111 3.04 -0.32 3.86
N MET A 112 4.25 -0.58 3.35
CA MET A 112 5.39 -1.01 4.19
C MET A 112 5.77 0.05 5.23
N LYS A 113 5.78 1.34 4.87
CA LYS A 113 6.00 2.45 5.81
C LYS A 113 4.93 2.49 6.90
N GLY A 114 3.67 2.31 6.54
CA GLY A 114 2.57 2.24 7.50
C GLY A 114 2.72 1.08 8.49
N MET A 115 3.27 -0.05 8.04
CA MET A 115 3.50 -1.22 8.91
C MET A 115 4.82 -1.15 9.70
N ALA A 116 5.80 -0.35 9.29
CA ALA A 116 7.11 -0.29 9.94
C ALA A 116 7.04 0.18 11.41
N GLY A 117 6.09 1.06 11.73
CA GLY A 117 5.84 1.56 13.09
C GLY A 117 4.94 0.67 13.96
N LEU A 118 4.35 -0.40 13.38
CA LEU A 118 3.41 -1.25 14.09
C LEU A 118 4.10 -2.43 14.77
N GLY A 119 3.62 -2.80 15.97
CA GLY A 119 4.00 -4.03 16.64
C GLY A 119 3.55 -5.29 15.85
N MET A 120 4.12 -6.46 16.19
CA MET A 120 3.82 -7.73 15.50
C MET A 120 2.29 -8.03 15.46
N ARG A 121 1.58 -7.77 16.55
CA ARG A 121 0.13 -8.00 16.66
C ARG A 121 -0.68 -7.06 15.76
N ASP A 122 -0.25 -5.81 15.66
CA ASP A 122 -0.95 -4.80 14.85
C ASP A 122 -0.68 -5.01 13.36
N ARG A 123 0.53 -5.48 12.98
CA ARG A 123 0.84 -5.93 11.62
C ARG A 123 -0.08 -7.07 11.18
N LEU A 124 -0.29 -8.07 12.05
CA LEU A 124 -1.16 -9.20 11.76
C LEU A 124 -2.62 -8.76 11.56
N ARG A 125 -3.11 -7.84 12.41
CA ARG A 125 -4.44 -7.25 12.27
C ARG A 125 -4.61 -6.48 10.97
N GLU A 126 -3.60 -5.69 10.59
CA GLU A 126 -3.66 -4.88 9.37
C GLU A 126 -3.63 -5.75 8.11
N VAL A 127 -2.81 -6.82 8.10
CA VAL A 127 -2.82 -7.83 7.02
C VAL A 127 -4.19 -8.50 6.91
N GLN A 128 -4.81 -8.93 8.02
CA GLN A 128 -6.16 -9.50 8.02
C GLN A 128 -7.21 -8.52 7.52
N ARG A 129 -7.09 -7.24 7.90
CA ARG A 129 -7.99 -6.18 7.44
C ARG A 129 -7.87 -5.96 5.93
N LEU A 130 -6.66 -5.89 5.40
CA LEU A 130 -6.41 -5.76 3.96
C LEU A 130 -6.94 -6.98 3.20
N GLN A 131 -6.73 -8.20 3.71
CA GLN A 131 -7.26 -9.42 3.13
C GLN A 131 -8.80 -9.41 3.10
N SER A 132 -9.45 -8.99 4.19
CA SER A 132 -10.91 -8.88 4.24
C SER A 132 -11.46 -7.83 3.27
N GLN A 133 -10.73 -6.75 3.01
CA GLN A 133 -11.10 -5.75 2.01
C GLN A 133 -10.92 -6.23 0.57
N MET A 134 -9.96 -7.12 0.30
CA MET A 134 -9.76 -7.73 -1.02
C MET A 134 -10.82 -8.79 -1.32
N THR A 135 -11.22 -9.58 -0.31
CA THR A 135 -12.23 -10.65 -0.45
C THR A 135 -13.66 -10.15 -0.40
N ASN A 136 -13.92 -8.95 0.14
CA ASN A 136 -15.25 -8.36 0.24
C ASN A 136 -15.29 -6.95 -0.38
N PRO A 137 -15.59 -6.81 -1.69
CA PRO A 137 -15.70 -5.51 -2.36
C PRO A 137 -16.74 -4.57 -1.73
N ALA A 138 -17.78 -5.12 -1.10
CA ALA A 138 -18.82 -4.35 -0.40
C ALA A 138 -18.26 -3.64 0.86
N ALA A 139 -17.19 -4.12 1.46
CA ALA A 139 -16.52 -3.46 2.59
C ALA A 139 -15.86 -2.12 2.19
N ARG A 140 -15.57 -1.90 0.90
CA ARG A 140 -15.06 -0.63 0.37
C ARG A 140 -16.10 0.48 0.36
N LEU A 141 -17.39 0.14 0.38
CA LEU A 141 -18.52 1.10 0.38
C LEU A 141 -18.97 1.45 1.81
N GLY A 142 -18.48 0.75 2.82
CA GLY A 142 -18.65 1.14 4.21
C GLY A 142 -17.88 2.43 4.47
N ARG A 143 -18.55 3.60 4.34
CA ARG A 143 -18.08 4.81 5.01
C ARG A 143 -17.64 4.42 6.42
N PRO A 144 -16.40 4.79 6.88
CA PRO A 144 -16.12 4.68 8.31
C PRO A 144 -17.29 5.39 8.98
N LYS A 145 -18.03 4.69 9.81
CA LYS A 145 -18.96 5.33 10.74
C LYS A 145 -18.06 6.30 11.50
N GLY A 146 -18.11 7.58 11.10
CA GLY A 146 -17.49 8.62 11.89
C GLY A 146 -17.97 8.37 13.29
N ASP A 147 -17.09 8.50 14.25
CA ASP A 147 -17.40 8.43 15.67
C ASP A 147 -18.64 9.31 15.88
N THR A 148 -19.81 8.67 15.77
CA THR A 148 -21.08 9.30 16.11
C THR A 148 -21.04 9.35 17.62
N GLY A 149 -20.42 10.42 18.10
CA GLY A 149 -20.35 10.75 19.51
C GLY A 149 -21.66 10.31 20.16
N LYS A 150 -21.51 9.61 21.27
CA LYS A 150 -22.59 9.05 22.08
C LYS A 150 -23.88 9.84 21.88
N ARG A 151 -24.89 9.24 21.25
CA ARG A 151 -26.19 9.92 21.04
C ARG A 151 -26.63 10.46 22.38
N LEU A 152 -26.65 11.80 22.50
CA LEU A 152 -27.11 12.49 23.68
C LEU A 152 -28.49 11.92 24.10
N THR A 153 -28.64 11.56 25.34
CA THR A 153 -29.91 11.12 25.92
C THR A 153 -30.96 12.25 25.80
N ALA A 154 -32.22 11.90 25.89
CA ALA A 154 -33.30 12.90 25.82
C ALA A 154 -33.11 14.04 26.80
N ASP A 155 -32.60 13.74 28.00
CA ASP A 155 -32.35 14.70 29.07
C ASP A 155 -31.16 15.60 28.78
N GLU A 156 -30.10 15.06 28.20
CA GLU A 156 -28.92 15.84 27.76
C GLU A 156 -29.29 16.82 26.63
N ARG A 157 -30.15 16.39 25.68
CA ARG A 157 -30.66 17.29 24.62
C ARG A 157 -31.51 18.43 25.20
N ARG A 158 -32.35 18.13 26.21
CA ARG A 158 -33.17 19.14 26.91
C ARG A 158 -32.29 20.15 27.67
N LYS A 159 -31.25 19.66 28.36
CA LYS A 159 -30.27 20.54 29.03
C LYS A 159 -29.55 21.43 28.06
N GLN A 160 -29.06 20.88 26.95
CA GLN A 160 -28.35 21.64 25.93
C GLN A 160 -29.23 22.69 25.25
N LYS A 161 -30.51 22.36 24.98
CA LYS A 161 -31.47 23.32 24.43
C LYS A 161 -31.72 24.47 25.41
N LYS A 162 -31.95 24.18 26.70
CA LYS A 162 -32.13 25.22 27.74
C LYS A 162 -30.92 26.14 27.87
N GLN A 163 -29.70 25.58 27.75
CA GLN A 163 -28.47 26.36 27.81
C GLN A 163 -28.38 27.30 26.60
N ARG A 164 -28.62 26.80 25.38
CA ARG A 164 -28.62 27.63 24.16
C ARG A 164 -29.66 28.75 24.22
N ASP A 165 -30.85 28.47 24.73
CA ASP A 165 -31.91 29.49 24.88
C ASP A 165 -31.55 30.55 25.92
N LYS A 166 -30.86 30.17 27.02
CA LYS A 166 -30.30 31.12 28.01
C LYS A 166 -29.23 32.02 27.36
N ASP A 167 -28.30 31.45 26.64
CA ASP A 167 -27.21 32.17 25.99
C ASP A 167 -27.74 33.13 24.89
N ALA A 168 -28.73 32.68 24.13
CA ALA A 168 -29.41 33.53 23.15
C ALA A 168 -30.15 34.72 23.78
N ARG A 169 -30.78 34.52 24.94
CA ARG A 169 -31.43 35.61 25.68
C ARG A 169 -30.44 36.61 26.30
N ARG A 170 -29.25 36.12 26.71
CA ARG A 170 -28.17 36.94 27.22
C ARG A 170 -27.57 37.85 26.14
N LYS A 171 -27.39 37.31 24.91
CA LYS A 171 -26.92 38.06 23.74
C LYS A 171 -27.90 39.13 23.24
N LYS A 172 -29.20 39.00 23.50
CA LYS A 172 -30.20 40.03 23.13
C LYS A 172 -30.36 41.15 24.13
N ARG A 173 -29.77 41.05 25.31
CA ARG A 173 -29.91 42.05 26.41
C ARG A 173 -28.64 42.90 26.66
N GLY A 174 -27.54 42.62 25.94
CA GLY A 174 -26.36 43.47 25.90
C GLY A 174 -26.20 44.10 24.51
#